data_4e48d047f9acfec932062944c0f22be4
#
_entry.id   4e48d047f9acfec932062944c0f22be4
#
_cell.length_a   1.000
_cell.length_b   1.000
_cell.length_c   1.000
_cell.angle_alpha   90.00
_cell.angle_beta   90.00
_cell.angle_gamma   90.00
#
_symmetry.space_group_name_H-M   'P 1'
#
loop_
_entity.id
_entity.type
_entity.pdbx_description
1 polymer ?
#
loop_
_entity_poly.entity_id
_entity_poly.type
_entity_poly.pdbx_seq_one_letter_code
_entity_poly.pdbx_strand_id
1 'polypeptide(L)'
;MEEEVAVRRGDKFVVRFYSPMETIGGGVVLEPNPKIKRRFQPEVIEELKRKEEGSSADVIEMHVKSHAETLITVTELAKLTALSPEEVEQDVKELEEQGSIYAFPMRKDTYVWHSDSAREAERILLKALKEYEETYPYRYGIKKAQVQTTYFLSLIHI
;
A
#
# COMPACT_ATOMS: atom_id res chain seq x y z
N MET A 1 14.86 -17.38 17.35
CA MET A 1 15.27 -16.24 18.18
C MET A 1 14.24 -16.15 19.29
N GLU A 2 14.67 -16.03 20.52
CA GLU A 2 13.82 -16.03 21.71
C GLU A 2 13.53 -14.60 22.21
N GLU A 3 14.23 -13.62 21.65
CA GLU A 3 14.07 -12.21 22.03
C GLU A 3 13.59 -11.37 20.85
N GLU A 4 12.73 -10.39 21.12
CA GLU A 4 12.28 -9.40 20.15
C GLU A 4 13.42 -8.46 19.81
N VAL A 5 13.68 -8.26 18.52
CA VAL A 5 14.73 -7.38 18.01
C VAL A 5 14.11 -6.30 17.14
N ALA A 6 14.38 -5.05 17.44
CA ALA A 6 13.99 -3.93 16.59
C ALA A 6 14.95 -3.84 15.40
N VAL A 7 14.42 -4.00 14.20
CA VAL A 7 15.18 -3.96 12.95
C VAL A 7 14.51 -3.02 11.95
N ARG A 8 15.29 -2.49 11.00
CA ARG A 8 14.82 -1.67 9.88
C ARG A 8 15.06 -2.40 8.57
N ARG A 9 14.33 -2.01 7.52
CA ARG A 9 14.63 -2.47 6.17
C ARG A 9 16.06 -2.06 5.79
N GLY A 10 16.81 -2.99 5.19
CA GLY A 10 18.21 -2.78 4.82
C GLY A 10 19.23 -3.12 5.91
N ASP A 11 18.80 -3.40 7.15
CA ASP A 11 19.72 -3.85 8.20
C ASP A 11 20.34 -5.19 7.83
N LYS A 12 21.65 -5.29 8.03
CA LYS A 12 22.41 -6.53 7.76
C LYS A 12 22.48 -7.36 9.03
N PHE A 13 22.28 -8.66 8.90
CA PHE A 13 22.41 -9.60 10.02
C PHE A 13 23.30 -10.79 9.67
N VAL A 14 23.91 -11.38 10.71
CA VAL A 14 24.73 -12.59 10.60
C VAL A 14 24.12 -13.66 11.49
N VAL A 15 23.99 -14.88 10.94
CA VAL A 15 23.52 -16.06 11.67
C VAL A 15 24.72 -16.93 12.04
N ARG A 16 24.81 -17.30 13.33
CA ARG A 16 25.88 -18.17 13.84
C ARG A 16 25.31 -19.29 14.68
N PHE A 17 25.98 -20.44 14.67
CA PHE A 17 25.75 -21.45 15.69
C PHE A 17 26.25 -20.98 17.04
N TYR A 18 25.55 -21.37 18.11
CA TYR A 18 25.98 -21.02 19.46
C TYR A 18 27.21 -21.86 19.88
N SER A 19 27.23 -23.14 19.51
CA SER A 19 28.37 -24.02 19.85
C SER A 19 28.48 -25.14 18.79
N PRO A 20 29.63 -25.24 18.08
CA PRO A 20 30.74 -24.27 18.04
C PRO A 20 30.29 -22.92 17.43
N MET A 21 31.00 -21.84 17.78
CA MET A 21 30.72 -20.51 17.24
C MET A 21 31.13 -20.44 15.76
N GLU A 22 30.28 -20.92 14.89
CA GLU A 22 30.51 -20.94 13.45
C GLU A 22 29.47 -20.08 12.72
N THR A 23 29.91 -19.28 11.76
CA THR A 23 29.01 -18.47 10.95
C THR A 23 28.33 -19.34 9.91
N ILE A 24 26.99 -19.42 9.94
CA ILE A 24 26.17 -20.16 9.00
C ILE A 24 25.89 -19.34 7.74
N GLY A 25 25.69 -18.03 7.92
CA GLY A 25 25.34 -17.12 6.85
C GLY A 25 24.91 -15.77 7.37
N GLY A 26 24.31 -14.98 6.53
CA GLY A 26 23.76 -13.68 6.83
C GLY A 26 22.79 -13.23 5.76
N GLY A 27 22.24 -12.05 5.94
CA GLY A 27 21.28 -11.49 5.00
C GLY A 27 20.99 -10.03 5.29
N VAL A 28 20.00 -9.52 4.56
CA VAL A 28 19.46 -8.18 4.72
C VAL A 28 17.98 -8.30 5.08
N VAL A 29 17.52 -7.44 5.99
CA VAL A 29 16.11 -7.36 6.37
C VAL A 29 15.34 -6.69 5.26
N LEU A 30 14.43 -7.41 4.62
CA LEU A 30 13.56 -6.88 3.57
C LEU A 30 12.29 -6.23 4.15
N GLU A 31 11.74 -6.83 5.21
CA GLU A 31 10.51 -6.41 5.86
C GLU A 31 10.63 -6.64 7.38
N PRO A 32 10.61 -5.56 8.21
CA PRO A 32 10.81 -5.71 9.66
C PRO A 32 9.60 -6.33 10.40
N ASN A 33 8.38 -6.16 9.86
CA ASN A 33 7.14 -6.72 10.42
C ASN A 33 6.41 -7.63 9.43
N PRO A 34 7.01 -8.77 9.02
CA PRO A 34 6.42 -9.63 8.02
C PRO A 34 5.19 -10.35 8.57
N LYS A 35 4.13 -10.47 7.75
CA LYS A 35 3.05 -11.41 8.02
C LYS A 35 3.58 -12.84 7.90
N ILE A 36 3.05 -13.76 8.73
CA ILE A 36 3.41 -15.18 8.67
C ILE A 36 3.07 -15.73 7.29
N LYS A 37 4.10 -16.21 6.57
CA LYS A 37 3.97 -16.79 5.24
C LYS A 37 4.19 -18.29 5.30
N ARG A 38 3.47 -19.05 4.46
CA ARG A 38 3.65 -20.49 4.36
C ARG A 38 4.94 -20.81 3.60
N ARG A 39 5.65 -21.85 4.03
CA ARG A 39 6.88 -22.31 3.35
C ARG A 39 6.58 -22.89 1.96
N PHE A 40 7.55 -22.80 1.07
CA PHE A 40 7.54 -23.40 -0.28
C PHE A 40 6.44 -22.90 -1.22
N GLN A 41 5.93 -21.70 -1.05
CA GLN A 41 5.03 -21.05 -2.00
C GLN A 41 5.86 -20.25 -3.02
N PRO A 42 5.80 -20.58 -4.32
CA PRO A 42 6.55 -19.83 -5.36
C PRO A 42 6.20 -18.34 -5.37
N GLU A 43 4.93 -18.03 -5.17
CA GLU A 43 4.41 -16.65 -5.14
C GLU A 43 5.06 -15.80 -4.03
N VAL A 44 5.33 -16.40 -2.87
CA VAL A 44 6.02 -15.74 -1.76
C VAL A 44 7.47 -15.46 -2.11
N ILE A 45 8.13 -16.37 -2.81
CA ILE A 45 9.52 -16.20 -3.24
C ILE A 45 9.63 -15.09 -4.29
N GLU A 46 8.69 -15.04 -5.24
CA GLU A 46 8.63 -13.96 -6.24
C GLU A 46 8.34 -12.60 -5.61
N GLU A 47 7.43 -12.55 -4.63
CA GLU A 47 7.16 -11.33 -3.87
C GLU A 47 8.41 -10.84 -3.12
N LEU A 48 9.14 -11.75 -2.46
CA LEU A 48 10.37 -11.41 -1.74
C LEU A 48 11.48 -10.94 -2.68
N LYS A 49 11.62 -11.57 -3.86
CA LYS A 49 12.58 -11.12 -4.89
C LYS A 49 12.25 -9.71 -5.38
N ARG A 50 10.98 -9.42 -5.66
CA ARG A 50 10.56 -8.07 -6.04
C ARG A 50 10.84 -7.05 -4.93
N LYS A 51 10.69 -7.43 -3.65
CA LYS A 51 11.05 -6.57 -2.52
C LYS A 51 12.57 -6.37 -2.36
N GLU A 52 13.36 -7.36 -2.76
CA GLU A 52 14.83 -7.29 -2.72
C GLU A 52 15.39 -6.41 -3.84
N GLU A 53 14.86 -6.56 -5.05
CA GLU A 53 15.32 -5.87 -6.26
C GLU A 53 14.65 -4.50 -6.45
N GLY A 54 13.46 -4.30 -5.85
CA GLY A 54 12.65 -3.10 -5.99
C GLY A 54 13.16 -1.91 -5.15
N SER A 55 12.95 -0.72 -5.70
CA SER A 55 13.15 0.53 -4.96
C SER A 55 12.17 0.65 -3.77
N SER A 56 12.41 1.61 -2.88
CA SER A 56 11.43 1.94 -1.82
C SER A 56 10.07 2.33 -2.42
N ALA A 57 10.09 3.06 -3.53
CA ALA A 57 8.90 3.45 -4.28
C ALA A 57 8.09 2.24 -4.77
N ASP A 58 8.74 1.20 -5.35
CA ASP A 58 8.05 -0.02 -5.78
C ASP A 58 7.34 -0.75 -4.63
N VAL A 59 7.95 -0.75 -3.45
CA VAL A 59 7.36 -1.36 -2.25
C VAL A 59 6.15 -0.54 -1.78
N ILE A 60 6.25 0.78 -1.80
CA ILE A 60 5.13 1.68 -1.48
C ILE A 60 3.98 1.47 -2.46
N GLU A 61 4.24 1.46 -3.77
CA GLU A 61 3.23 1.22 -4.81
C GLU A 61 2.51 -0.12 -4.59
N MET A 62 3.25 -1.18 -4.29
CA MET A 62 2.68 -2.49 -4.00
C MET A 62 1.77 -2.47 -2.77
N HIS A 63 2.16 -1.75 -1.71
CA HIS A 63 1.31 -1.60 -0.52
C HIS A 63 0.06 -0.78 -0.82
N VAL A 64 0.18 0.33 -1.56
CA VAL A 64 -0.97 1.13 -2.00
C VAL A 64 -1.92 0.29 -2.85
N LYS A 65 -1.39 -0.50 -3.78
CA LYS A 65 -2.18 -1.41 -4.64
C LYS A 65 -2.89 -2.50 -3.84
N SER A 66 -2.27 -3.03 -2.79
CA SER A 66 -2.90 -4.03 -1.93
C SER A 66 -4.05 -3.48 -1.08
N HIS A 67 -4.14 -2.16 -0.92
CA HIS A 67 -5.22 -1.44 -0.24
C HIS A 67 -6.18 -0.77 -1.23
N ALA A 68 -6.45 -1.44 -2.36
CA ALA A 68 -7.24 -0.90 -3.48
C ALA A 68 -8.63 -0.36 -3.08
N GLU A 69 -9.26 -0.98 -2.08
CA GLU A 69 -10.61 -0.64 -1.61
C GLU A 69 -10.64 0.50 -0.59
N THR A 70 -9.49 0.87 -0.03
CA THR A 70 -9.38 1.91 1.00
C THR A 70 -8.22 2.83 0.70
N LEU A 71 -8.33 4.10 1.09
CA LEU A 71 -7.21 5.01 1.06
C LEU A 71 -6.26 4.68 2.21
N ILE A 72 -4.96 4.67 1.93
CA ILE A 72 -3.92 4.46 2.93
C ILE A 72 -3.20 5.78 3.20
N THR A 73 -2.77 6.01 4.43
CA THR A 73 -2.06 7.23 4.80
C THR A 73 -0.53 7.07 4.71
N VAL A 74 0.18 8.19 4.53
CA VAL A 74 1.65 8.21 4.56
C VAL A 74 2.17 7.66 5.89
N THR A 75 1.52 8.01 7.01
CA THR A 75 1.89 7.47 8.33
C THR A 75 1.72 5.95 8.43
N GLU A 76 0.68 5.39 7.82
CA GLU A 76 0.47 3.94 7.77
C GLU A 76 1.49 3.27 6.84
N LEU A 77 1.77 3.86 5.68
CA LEU A 77 2.83 3.39 4.77
C LEU A 77 4.18 3.36 5.47
N ALA A 78 4.55 4.41 6.20
CA ALA A 78 5.79 4.47 6.97
C ALA A 78 5.89 3.34 8.00
N LYS A 79 4.79 3.01 8.70
CA LYS A 79 4.75 1.86 9.62
C LYS A 79 4.87 0.52 8.93
N LEU A 80 4.23 0.35 7.76
CA LEU A 80 4.24 -0.91 7.01
C LEU A 80 5.59 -1.17 6.33
N THR A 81 6.23 -0.12 5.82
CA THR A 81 7.52 -0.21 5.11
C THR A 81 8.71 -0.06 6.05
N ALA A 82 8.49 0.44 7.27
CA ALA A 82 9.51 0.85 8.25
C ALA A 82 10.51 1.88 7.68
N LEU A 83 10.04 2.72 6.77
CA LEU A 83 10.73 3.90 6.28
C LEU A 83 10.38 5.11 7.15
N SER A 84 11.20 6.15 7.09
CA SER A 84 10.84 7.43 7.72
C SER A 84 9.68 8.09 6.96
N PRO A 85 8.84 8.90 7.62
CA PRO A 85 7.78 9.63 6.95
C PRO A 85 8.29 10.51 5.80
N GLU A 86 9.46 11.11 5.95
CA GLU A 86 10.09 11.96 4.93
C GLU A 86 10.47 11.16 3.68
N GLU A 87 11.01 9.95 3.85
CA GLU A 87 11.33 9.05 2.73
C GLU A 87 10.05 8.61 2.01
N VAL A 88 9.01 8.25 2.75
CA VAL A 88 7.72 7.87 2.16
C VAL A 88 7.09 9.04 1.41
N GLU A 89 7.13 10.26 1.93
CA GLU A 89 6.62 11.45 1.23
C GLU A 89 7.38 11.72 -0.08
N GLN A 90 8.69 11.50 -0.09
CA GLN A 90 9.49 11.65 -1.30
C GLN A 90 9.12 10.62 -2.35
N ASP A 91 9.04 9.34 -1.97
CA ASP A 91 8.65 8.25 -2.85
C ASP A 91 7.21 8.40 -3.36
N VAL A 92 6.29 8.87 -2.52
CA VAL A 92 4.90 9.18 -2.89
C VAL A 92 4.86 10.28 -3.94
N LYS A 93 5.65 11.34 -3.83
CA LYS A 93 5.75 12.40 -4.85
C LYS A 93 6.28 11.86 -6.17
N GLU A 94 7.32 11.02 -6.14
CA GLU A 94 7.87 10.40 -7.34
C GLU A 94 6.82 9.52 -8.04
N LEU A 95 6.10 8.68 -7.30
CA LEU A 95 5.02 7.83 -7.84
C LEU A 95 3.82 8.65 -8.35
N GLU A 96 3.51 9.79 -7.73
CA GLU A 96 2.48 10.72 -8.20
C GLU A 96 2.90 11.37 -9.53
N GLU A 97 4.15 11.81 -9.67
CA GLU A 97 4.71 12.35 -10.90
C GLU A 97 4.72 11.32 -12.04
N GLN A 98 4.96 10.05 -11.71
CA GLN A 98 4.86 8.91 -12.65
C GLN A 98 3.41 8.54 -13.01
N GLY A 99 2.41 9.05 -12.25
CA GLY A 99 1.00 8.77 -12.46
C GLY A 99 0.54 7.39 -11.95
N SER A 100 1.34 6.70 -11.15
CA SER A 100 1.01 5.41 -10.53
C SER A 100 0.02 5.56 -9.39
N ILE A 101 0.07 6.68 -8.67
CA ILE A 101 -0.78 6.97 -7.51
C ILE A 101 -1.33 8.40 -7.55
N TYR A 102 -2.35 8.65 -6.73
CA TYR A 102 -2.87 9.97 -6.39
C TYR A 102 -2.65 10.26 -4.91
N ALA A 103 -2.14 11.44 -4.59
CA ALA A 103 -1.94 11.92 -3.23
C ALA A 103 -2.96 13.01 -2.88
N PHE A 104 -3.61 12.89 -1.72
CA PHE A 104 -4.63 13.80 -1.23
C PHE A 104 -4.18 14.36 0.12
N PRO A 105 -3.51 15.53 0.17
CA PRO A 105 -3.09 16.14 1.42
C PRO A 105 -4.32 16.61 2.22
N MET A 106 -4.48 16.10 3.42
CA MET A 106 -5.50 16.46 4.39
C MET A 106 -4.87 17.10 5.62
N ARG A 107 -5.70 17.64 6.54
CA ARG A 107 -5.21 18.37 7.72
C ARG A 107 -4.30 17.57 8.65
N LYS A 108 -4.47 16.26 8.71
CA LYS A 108 -3.77 15.38 9.66
C LYS A 108 -2.70 14.52 9.00
N ASP A 109 -2.92 14.11 7.75
CA ASP A 109 -2.06 13.18 7.02
C ASP A 109 -2.33 13.29 5.52
N THR A 110 -1.43 12.73 4.69
CA THR A 110 -1.64 12.60 3.25
C THR A 110 -2.19 11.21 2.95
N TYR A 111 -3.36 11.16 2.31
CA TYR A 111 -3.98 9.93 1.84
C TYR A 111 -3.48 9.60 0.44
N VAL A 112 -3.23 8.33 0.19
CA VAL A 112 -2.70 7.83 -1.08
C VAL A 112 -3.62 6.77 -1.66
N TRP A 113 -3.84 6.80 -2.97
CA TRP A 113 -4.67 5.85 -3.68
C TRP A 113 -4.04 5.44 -5.01
N HIS A 114 -4.11 4.15 -5.35
CA HIS A 114 -3.56 3.65 -6.61
C HIS A 114 -4.38 4.14 -7.80
N SER A 115 -3.70 4.51 -8.89
CA SER A 115 -4.36 5.05 -10.09
C SER A 115 -5.33 4.06 -10.75
N ASP A 116 -5.01 2.76 -10.75
CA ASP A 116 -5.90 1.72 -11.27
C ASP A 116 -7.22 1.66 -10.48
N SER A 117 -7.15 1.76 -9.16
CA SER A 117 -8.33 1.76 -8.28
C SER A 117 -9.17 3.02 -8.47
N ALA A 118 -8.52 4.16 -8.67
CA ALA A 118 -9.20 5.42 -8.95
C ALA A 118 -9.93 5.38 -10.29
N ARG A 119 -9.31 4.83 -11.33
CA ARG A 119 -9.94 4.63 -12.66
C ARG A 119 -11.13 3.68 -12.59
N GLU A 120 -11.03 2.60 -11.82
CA GLU A 120 -12.14 1.68 -11.64
C GLU A 120 -13.30 2.34 -10.88
N ALA A 121 -13.00 3.12 -9.84
CA ALA A 121 -14.01 3.90 -9.13
C ALA A 121 -14.70 4.94 -10.05
N GLU A 122 -13.94 5.61 -10.90
CA GLU A 122 -14.46 6.53 -11.91
C GLU A 122 -15.40 5.79 -12.89
N ARG A 123 -14.99 4.62 -13.37
CA ARG A 123 -15.80 3.78 -14.27
C ARG A 123 -17.14 3.38 -13.65
N ILE A 124 -17.09 2.96 -12.38
CA ILE A 124 -18.30 2.60 -11.62
C ILE A 124 -19.21 3.82 -11.47
N LEU A 125 -18.64 4.97 -11.12
CA LEU A 125 -19.39 6.21 -10.94
C LEU A 125 -20.05 6.67 -12.24
N LEU A 126 -19.31 6.68 -13.34
CA LEU A 126 -19.85 7.08 -14.66
C LEU A 126 -21.00 6.16 -15.11
N LYS A 127 -20.87 4.85 -14.87
CA LYS A 127 -21.94 3.89 -15.14
C LYS A 127 -23.17 4.19 -14.30
N ALA A 128 -22.99 4.40 -13.01
CA ALA A 128 -24.07 4.73 -12.08
C ALA A 128 -24.81 6.03 -12.45
N LEU A 129 -24.05 7.04 -12.88
CA LEU A 129 -24.63 8.32 -13.32
C LEU A 129 -25.47 8.15 -14.59
N LYS A 130 -25.00 7.38 -15.57
CA LYS A 130 -25.77 7.09 -16.80
C LYS A 130 -27.07 6.35 -16.49
N GLU A 131 -27.01 5.30 -15.69
CA GLU A 131 -28.20 4.53 -15.27
C GLU A 131 -29.19 5.43 -14.51
N TYR A 132 -28.69 6.36 -13.69
CA TYR A 132 -29.54 7.31 -12.97
C TYR A 132 -30.20 8.31 -13.92
N GLU A 133 -29.49 8.86 -14.91
CA GLU A 133 -30.03 9.78 -15.91
C GLU A 133 -31.11 9.10 -16.76
N GLU A 134 -30.90 7.85 -17.18
CA GLU A 134 -31.88 7.08 -17.92
C GLU A 134 -33.15 6.81 -17.10
N THR A 135 -33.00 6.55 -15.80
CA THR A 135 -34.12 6.27 -14.89
C THR A 135 -34.89 7.55 -14.49
N TYR A 136 -34.18 8.66 -14.38
CA TYR A 136 -34.71 9.94 -13.87
C TYR A 136 -34.35 11.13 -14.77
N PRO A 137 -34.85 11.18 -16.02
CA PRO A 137 -34.42 12.17 -17.02
C PRO A 137 -34.73 13.63 -16.66
N TYR A 138 -35.62 13.85 -15.69
CA TYR A 138 -35.99 15.19 -15.24
C TYR A 138 -35.29 15.64 -13.95
N ARG A 139 -34.34 14.87 -13.41
CA ARG A 139 -33.57 15.22 -12.23
C ARG A 139 -32.20 15.77 -12.59
N TYR A 140 -31.77 16.82 -11.89
CA TYR A 140 -30.47 17.47 -12.13
C TYR A 140 -29.23 16.65 -11.72
N GLY A 141 -29.42 15.47 -11.11
CA GLY A 141 -28.34 14.60 -10.71
C GLY A 141 -28.63 13.80 -9.43
N ILE A 142 -27.68 12.98 -9.04
CA ILE A 142 -27.72 12.15 -7.84
C ILE A 142 -27.07 12.89 -6.66
N LYS A 143 -27.61 12.74 -5.44
CA LYS A 143 -27.01 13.34 -4.24
C LYS A 143 -25.69 12.66 -3.90
N LYS A 144 -24.63 13.44 -3.57
CA LYS A 144 -23.32 12.94 -3.15
C LYS A 144 -23.41 11.85 -2.08
N ALA A 145 -24.23 12.07 -1.04
CA ALA A 145 -24.43 11.10 0.04
C ALA A 145 -25.00 9.77 -0.46
N GLN A 146 -25.87 9.78 -1.46
CA GLN A 146 -26.44 8.57 -2.05
C GLN A 146 -25.37 7.80 -2.85
N VAL A 147 -24.53 8.49 -3.62
CA VAL A 147 -23.38 7.89 -4.32
C VAL A 147 -22.44 7.22 -3.35
N GLN A 148 -22.05 7.94 -2.29
CA GLN A 148 -21.17 7.40 -1.26
C GLN A 148 -21.74 6.13 -0.63
N THR A 149 -23.00 6.16 -0.18
CA THR A 149 -23.62 5.01 0.51
C THR A 149 -23.82 3.80 -0.41
N THR A 150 -24.06 4.02 -1.69
CA THR A 150 -24.38 2.93 -2.62
C THR A 150 -23.15 2.29 -3.23
N TYR A 151 -22.13 3.10 -3.56
CA TYR A 151 -20.99 2.64 -4.37
C TYR A 151 -19.65 2.67 -3.63
N PHE A 152 -19.52 3.48 -2.56
CA PHE A 152 -18.24 3.72 -1.88
C PHE A 152 -18.36 3.56 -0.35
N LEU A 153 -19.07 2.52 0.11
CA LEU A 153 -19.23 2.24 1.55
C LEU A 153 -17.90 2.12 2.29
N SER A 154 -16.88 1.55 1.64
CA SER A 154 -15.54 1.39 2.22
C SER A 154 -14.77 2.71 2.38
N LEU A 155 -15.12 3.74 1.60
CA LEU A 155 -14.48 5.06 1.66
C LEU A 155 -15.17 6.05 2.61
N ILE A 156 -16.25 5.65 3.29
CA ILE A 156 -17.02 6.54 4.17
C ILE A 156 -16.31 6.82 5.50
N HIS A 157 -15.35 6.01 5.89
CA HIS A 157 -14.66 6.11 7.18
C HIS A 157 -13.40 7.00 7.15
N ILE A 158 -13.24 7.82 6.12
CA ILE A 158 -12.14 8.78 5.98
C ILE A 158 -12.56 10.18 6.47
#